data_87915b73b090e99499879fb9a39a7600
#
_entry.id   87915b73b090e99499879fb9a39a7600
#
_cell.length_a   1.000
_cell.length_b   1.000
_cell.length_c   1.000
_cell.angle_alpha   90.00
_cell.angle_beta   90.00
_cell.angle_gamma   90.00
#
_symmetry.space_group_name_H-M   'P 1'
#
loop_
_entity.id
_entity.type
_entity.pdbx_description
1 polymer ?
#
loop_
_entity_poly.entity_id
_entity_poly.type
_entity_poly.pdbx_seq_one_letter_code
_entity_poly.pdbx_strand_id
1 'polypeptide(L)'
;MKQLVYHYCSLSTLLNILEHKTIRLSDINKQNDTNESKALLHITRNRAIQIMLSRPGVDSDQTFGGLTYREFIVYLIDRMIEHVKGYKDLMAYIACFSESDDYLAQWRGYADNGRGVAIGFDVETIERLIEQIPDAQLEFRKVHYIDTNKNVMDCDTTQCNLSLNRHAAKLVETLFSYMERNETKQILDGTYLDSQAGHWFIPLLQDSFFYTDDSFAEEDEWRLILKDEIIKSESDWENIYNWKRTGHSIRPAMKRLFPKALEFRVEDNDIVSYMDMDFSDGDYMHNDMIREIVIGPNCRLEEEDVFQLLGHFGFDTADVKIRKSDSSYRI
;
A
#
# COMPACT_ATOMS: atom_id res chain seq x y z
N MET A 1 -25.58 -7.11 2.37
CA MET A 1 -24.67 -7.89 1.51
C MET A 1 -23.27 -7.68 2.09
N LYS A 2 -22.46 -8.73 2.12
CA LYS A 2 -21.05 -8.59 2.51
C LYS A 2 -20.32 -7.78 1.44
N GLN A 3 -19.39 -6.92 1.87
CA GLN A 3 -18.53 -6.20 0.94
C GLN A 3 -17.43 -7.15 0.46
N LEU A 4 -17.29 -7.28 -0.87
CA LEU A 4 -16.24 -8.06 -1.49
C LEU A 4 -15.25 -7.15 -2.20
N VAL A 5 -14.00 -7.61 -2.27
CA VAL A 5 -12.95 -7.04 -3.11
C VAL A 5 -12.33 -8.15 -3.95
N TYR A 6 -11.92 -7.84 -5.16
CA TYR A 6 -11.56 -8.85 -6.16
C TYR A 6 -10.07 -8.77 -6.49
N HIS A 7 -9.43 -9.92 -6.38
CA HIS A 7 -8.05 -10.09 -6.83
C HIS A 7 -8.05 -10.77 -8.20
N TYR A 8 -7.72 -9.98 -9.23
CA TYR A 8 -7.61 -10.47 -10.60
C TYR A 8 -6.29 -11.18 -10.79
N CYS A 9 -6.32 -12.41 -11.31
CA CYS A 9 -5.10 -13.19 -11.44
C CYS A 9 -5.18 -14.24 -12.55
N SER A 10 -4.00 -14.77 -12.91
CA SER A 10 -3.87 -15.90 -13.82
C SER A 10 -4.38 -17.20 -13.18
N LEU A 11 -4.63 -18.23 -14.01
CA LEU A 11 -5.00 -19.56 -13.51
C LEU A 11 -3.90 -20.19 -12.65
N SER A 12 -2.64 -19.93 -12.93
CA SER A 12 -1.53 -20.43 -12.11
C SER A 12 -1.54 -19.78 -10.72
N THR A 13 -1.87 -18.50 -10.65
CA THR A 13 -2.02 -17.80 -9.36
C THR A 13 -3.24 -18.30 -8.59
N LEU A 14 -4.39 -18.52 -9.27
CA LEU A 14 -5.55 -19.16 -8.65
C LEU A 14 -5.16 -20.48 -7.97
N LEU A 15 -4.49 -21.38 -8.71
CA LEU A 15 -4.07 -22.66 -8.15
C LEU A 15 -3.17 -22.49 -6.93
N ASN A 16 -2.20 -21.60 -6.98
CA ASN A 16 -1.31 -21.33 -5.85
C ASN A 16 -2.09 -20.80 -4.62
N ILE A 17 -3.04 -19.87 -4.82
CA ILE A 17 -3.87 -19.33 -3.73
C ILE A 17 -4.71 -20.44 -3.09
N LEU A 18 -5.34 -21.29 -3.89
CA LEU A 18 -6.18 -22.37 -3.39
C LEU A 18 -5.37 -23.47 -2.69
N GLU A 19 -4.24 -23.87 -3.26
CA GLU A 19 -3.38 -24.94 -2.74
C GLU A 19 -2.72 -24.55 -1.42
N HIS A 20 -2.14 -23.34 -1.38
CA HIS A 20 -1.37 -22.87 -0.21
C HIS A 20 -2.20 -22.04 0.78
N LYS A 21 -3.41 -21.63 0.40
CA LYS A 21 -4.26 -20.73 1.19
C LYS A 21 -3.52 -19.46 1.61
N THR A 22 -2.82 -18.84 0.64
CA THR A 22 -2.02 -17.65 0.87
C THR A 22 -2.40 -16.52 -0.09
N ILE A 23 -2.24 -15.27 0.39
CA ILE A 23 -2.25 -14.07 -0.42
C ILE A 23 -0.81 -13.57 -0.48
N ARG A 24 -0.29 -13.39 -1.70
CA ARG A 24 1.06 -12.89 -1.92
C ARG A 24 1.12 -11.38 -1.84
N LEU A 25 1.97 -10.87 -0.95
CA LEU A 25 2.33 -9.47 -0.87
C LEU A 25 3.69 -9.29 -1.53
N SER A 26 3.77 -8.49 -2.59
CA SER A 26 4.99 -8.23 -3.36
C SER A 26 5.59 -6.89 -2.99
N ASP A 27 6.92 -6.75 -3.17
CA ASP A 27 7.65 -5.51 -2.93
C ASP A 27 7.03 -4.34 -3.72
N ILE A 28 6.58 -3.31 -3.02
CA ILE A 28 5.93 -2.15 -3.62
C ILE A 28 6.83 -1.41 -4.61
N ASN A 29 8.15 -1.44 -4.41
CA ASN A 29 9.11 -0.79 -5.29
C ASN A 29 9.30 -1.53 -6.63
N LYS A 30 8.71 -2.72 -6.77
CA LYS A 30 8.75 -3.56 -7.96
C LYS A 30 7.40 -3.67 -8.67
N GLN A 31 6.42 -2.86 -8.24
CA GLN A 31 5.13 -2.76 -8.92
C GLN A 31 5.26 -1.96 -10.22
N ASN A 32 4.29 -2.10 -11.11
CA ASN A 32 4.29 -1.49 -12.45
C ASN A 32 4.33 0.04 -12.43
N ASP A 33 3.85 0.68 -11.36
CA ASP A 33 3.89 2.13 -11.23
C ASP A 33 4.88 2.60 -10.14
N THR A 34 6.05 3.03 -10.59
CA THR A 34 7.08 3.64 -9.73
C THR A 34 6.70 5.03 -9.20
N ASN A 35 5.56 5.60 -9.61
CA ASN A 35 5.09 6.92 -9.22
C ASN A 35 4.01 6.90 -8.13
N GLU A 36 3.46 5.74 -7.80
CA GLU A 36 2.33 5.61 -6.86
C GLU A 36 2.57 6.32 -5.51
N SER A 37 3.73 6.14 -4.90
CA SER A 37 4.04 6.77 -3.62
C SER A 37 4.33 8.28 -3.69
N LYS A 38 4.36 8.89 -4.89
CA LYS A 38 4.76 10.29 -5.07
C LYS A 38 3.60 11.28 -4.99
N ALA A 39 2.37 10.84 -5.22
CA ALA A 39 1.19 11.70 -5.23
C ALA A 39 1.01 12.46 -3.89
N LEU A 40 0.98 11.72 -2.78
CA LEU A 40 0.86 12.33 -1.44
C LEU A 40 2.03 13.26 -1.11
N LEU A 41 3.27 12.88 -1.49
CA LEU A 41 4.44 13.74 -1.27
C LEU A 41 4.34 15.05 -2.02
N HIS A 42 3.87 15.02 -3.27
CA HIS A 42 3.68 16.21 -4.10
C HIS A 42 2.67 17.17 -3.47
N ILE A 43 1.53 16.67 -3.04
CA ILE A 43 0.47 17.50 -2.42
C ILE A 43 0.90 18.00 -1.04
N THR A 44 1.56 17.17 -0.23
CA THR A 44 2.12 17.58 1.07
C THR A 44 3.09 18.75 0.91
N ARG A 45 3.98 18.68 -0.10
CA ARG A 45 4.86 19.77 -0.48
C ARG A 45 4.09 21.07 -0.76
N ASN A 46 3.11 21.00 -1.66
CA ASN A 46 2.34 22.19 -2.07
C ASN A 46 1.59 22.80 -0.88
N ARG A 47 1.01 21.96 -0.02
CA ARG A 47 0.33 22.42 1.20
C ARG A 47 1.29 23.05 2.20
N ALA A 48 2.46 22.45 2.41
CA ALA A 48 3.47 23.02 3.28
C ALA A 48 3.94 24.41 2.80
N ILE A 49 4.17 24.55 1.50
CA ILE A 49 4.52 25.84 0.89
C ILE A 49 3.41 26.88 1.16
N GLN A 50 2.14 26.55 0.96
CA GLN A 50 1.04 27.47 1.21
C GLN A 50 0.99 27.88 2.69
N ILE A 51 1.11 26.93 3.62
CA ILE A 51 1.13 27.22 5.06
C ILE A 51 2.29 28.18 5.38
N MET A 52 3.47 27.93 4.84
CA MET A 52 4.64 28.78 5.06
C MET A 52 4.46 30.18 4.48
N LEU A 53 4.01 30.27 3.23
CA LEU A 53 3.86 31.56 2.53
C LEU A 53 2.71 32.41 3.05
N SER A 54 1.76 31.84 3.79
CA SER A 54 0.68 32.58 4.45
C SER A 54 1.10 33.23 5.78
N ARG A 55 2.32 32.95 6.27
CA ARG A 55 2.77 33.48 7.56
C ARG A 55 3.27 34.91 7.45
N PRO A 56 3.05 35.76 8.51
CA PRO A 56 3.63 37.12 8.56
C PRO A 56 5.16 37.07 8.47
N GLY A 57 5.74 38.03 7.75
CA GLY A 57 7.19 38.21 7.66
C GLY A 57 7.88 37.42 6.55
N VAL A 58 7.15 36.60 5.79
CA VAL A 58 7.71 35.86 4.65
C VAL A 58 8.09 36.74 3.46
N ASP A 59 7.46 37.90 3.34
CA ASP A 59 7.78 38.89 2.31
C ASP A 59 8.86 39.93 2.78
N SER A 60 9.74 39.50 3.70
CA SER A 60 10.88 40.33 4.12
C SER A 60 11.91 40.50 3.00
N ASP A 61 12.57 41.66 2.98
CA ASP A 61 13.68 41.95 2.03
C ASP A 61 14.96 41.17 2.33
N GLN A 62 14.90 40.21 3.25
CA GLN A 62 16.05 39.34 3.57
C GLN A 62 16.36 38.41 2.41
N THR A 63 17.66 38.29 2.12
CA THR A 63 18.16 37.34 1.13
C THR A 63 19.09 36.31 1.76
N PHE A 64 18.97 35.05 1.29
CA PHE A 64 19.76 33.92 1.72
C PHE A 64 20.45 33.28 0.52
N GLY A 65 21.78 33.43 0.42
CA GLY A 65 22.53 32.89 -0.71
C GLY A 65 22.08 33.39 -2.09
N GLY A 66 21.54 34.63 -2.15
CA GLY A 66 21.01 35.22 -3.39
C GLY A 66 19.53 34.92 -3.67
N LEU A 67 18.88 34.13 -2.86
CA LEU A 67 17.43 33.87 -2.91
C LEU A 67 16.69 34.84 -1.99
N THR A 68 15.50 35.28 -2.38
CA THR A 68 14.56 35.91 -1.45
C THR A 68 14.18 34.92 -0.33
N TYR A 69 13.70 35.45 0.80
CA TYR A 69 13.26 34.59 1.92
C TYR A 69 12.19 33.58 1.48
N ARG A 70 11.25 33.99 0.62
CA ARG A 70 10.23 33.16 0.01
C ARG A 70 10.83 32.01 -0.82
N GLU A 71 11.75 32.31 -1.72
CA GLU A 71 12.44 31.33 -2.56
C GLU A 71 13.28 30.36 -1.72
N PHE A 72 13.92 30.85 -0.67
CA PHE A 72 14.70 30.03 0.25
C PHE A 72 13.85 29.01 1.01
N ILE A 73 12.66 29.42 1.50
CA ILE A 73 11.69 28.52 2.14
C ILE A 73 11.26 27.42 1.17
N VAL A 74 10.86 27.78 -0.05
CA VAL A 74 10.45 26.82 -1.08
C VAL A 74 11.59 25.84 -1.37
N TYR A 75 12.80 26.34 -1.52
CA TYR A 75 13.97 25.51 -1.75
C TYR A 75 14.24 24.52 -0.61
N LEU A 76 14.10 24.92 0.65
CA LEU A 76 14.26 24.02 1.80
C LEU A 76 13.19 22.93 1.83
N ILE A 77 11.93 23.28 1.57
CA ILE A 77 10.84 22.30 1.48
C ILE A 77 11.11 21.29 0.36
N ASP A 78 11.55 21.76 -0.81
CA ASP A 78 11.91 20.89 -1.93
C ASP A 78 13.01 19.92 -1.57
N ARG A 79 14.06 20.39 -0.91
CA ARG A 79 15.15 19.53 -0.41
C ARG A 79 14.65 18.48 0.56
N MET A 80 13.77 18.85 1.51
CA MET A 80 13.18 17.90 2.45
C MET A 80 12.39 16.81 1.73
N ILE A 81 11.55 17.17 0.79
CA ILE A 81 10.75 16.22 0.00
C ILE A 81 11.64 15.31 -0.87
N GLU A 82 12.70 15.87 -1.47
CA GLU A 82 13.64 15.06 -2.26
C GLU A 82 14.39 14.01 -1.44
N HIS A 83 14.81 14.38 -0.23
CA HIS A 83 15.44 13.44 0.68
C HIS A 83 14.47 12.33 1.09
N VAL A 84 13.22 12.69 1.40
CA VAL A 84 12.17 11.71 1.72
C VAL A 84 11.91 10.76 0.56
N LYS A 85 11.85 11.24 -0.69
CA LYS A 85 11.75 10.39 -1.89
C LYS A 85 12.92 9.44 -2.04
N GLY A 86 14.10 9.85 -1.62
CA GLY A 86 15.32 9.05 -1.67
C GLY A 86 15.48 8.04 -0.52
N TYR A 87 14.59 8.10 0.46
CA TYR A 87 14.65 7.20 1.61
C TYR A 87 14.23 5.78 1.23
N LYS A 88 15.17 4.83 1.32
CA LYS A 88 14.99 3.45 0.86
C LYS A 88 14.86 2.42 1.98
N ASP A 89 14.98 2.86 3.23
CA ASP A 89 14.97 1.94 4.36
C ASP A 89 13.53 1.53 4.76
N LEU A 90 12.52 2.28 4.28
CA LEU A 90 11.13 1.89 4.44
C LEU A 90 10.75 0.97 3.27
N MET A 91 10.53 -0.29 3.57
CA MET A 91 10.01 -1.26 2.61
C MET A 91 8.57 -1.60 2.97
N ALA A 92 7.77 -1.89 1.96
CA ALA A 92 6.41 -2.35 2.12
C ALA A 92 6.13 -3.47 1.12
N TYR A 93 5.29 -4.40 1.53
CA TYR A 93 4.80 -5.50 0.71
C TYR A 93 3.31 -5.34 0.53
N ILE A 94 2.84 -5.47 -0.70
CA ILE A 94 1.47 -5.11 -1.09
C ILE A 94 0.78 -6.23 -1.85
N ALA A 95 -0.52 -6.41 -1.57
CA ALA A 95 -1.47 -7.10 -2.44
C ALA A 95 -2.61 -6.15 -2.78
N CYS A 96 -2.96 -6.07 -4.07
CA CYS A 96 -3.96 -5.17 -4.62
C CYS A 96 -5.24 -5.92 -4.95
N PHE A 97 -6.37 -5.24 -4.70
CA PHE A 97 -7.72 -5.72 -4.99
C PHE A 97 -8.53 -4.59 -5.62
N SER A 98 -9.59 -4.92 -6.34
CA SER A 98 -10.54 -3.96 -6.90
C SER A 98 -11.93 -4.15 -6.28
N GLU A 99 -12.72 -3.09 -6.14
CA GLU A 99 -14.15 -3.24 -5.80
C GLU A 99 -14.98 -3.79 -6.97
N SER A 100 -14.44 -3.69 -8.19
CA SER A 100 -15.12 -4.15 -9.41
C SER A 100 -14.89 -5.63 -9.64
N ASP A 101 -15.95 -6.38 -9.80
CA ASP A 101 -15.96 -7.82 -10.01
C ASP A 101 -15.79 -8.28 -11.47
N ASP A 102 -16.05 -7.36 -12.42
CA ASP A 102 -16.02 -7.66 -13.87
C ASP A 102 -15.62 -6.43 -14.71
N TYR A 103 -14.41 -5.91 -14.49
CA TYR A 103 -13.92 -4.72 -15.14
C TYR A 103 -12.86 -5.02 -16.22
N LEU A 104 -13.06 -4.50 -17.43
CA LEU A 104 -12.25 -4.83 -18.61
C LEU A 104 -10.75 -4.51 -18.42
N ALA A 105 -10.41 -3.36 -17.82
CA ALA A 105 -9.01 -2.99 -17.61
C ALA A 105 -8.32 -3.97 -16.67
N GLN A 106 -8.99 -4.40 -15.61
CA GLN A 106 -8.48 -5.41 -14.67
C GLN A 106 -8.27 -6.76 -15.36
N TRP A 107 -9.22 -7.21 -16.21
CA TRP A 107 -9.05 -8.42 -17.00
C TRP A 107 -7.81 -8.38 -17.90
N ARG A 108 -7.55 -7.22 -18.51
CA ARG A 108 -6.41 -7.04 -19.42
C ARG A 108 -5.08 -6.96 -18.68
N GLY A 109 -5.03 -6.20 -17.59
CA GLY A 109 -3.80 -5.93 -16.84
C GLY A 109 -3.34 -7.09 -15.97
N TYR A 110 -4.30 -7.76 -15.30
CA TYR A 110 -3.95 -8.63 -14.18
C TYR A 110 -4.41 -10.09 -14.33
N ALA A 111 -5.36 -10.38 -15.23
CA ALA A 111 -5.92 -11.72 -15.40
C ALA A 111 -5.60 -12.32 -16.78
N ASP A 112 -4.37 -12.21 -17.23
CA ASP A 112 -3.89 -12.80 -18.49
C ASP A 112 -4.81 -12.49 -19.70
N ASN A 113 -5.14 -11.20 -19.89
CA ASN A 113 -6.07 -10.76 -20.93
C ASN A 113 -7.45 -11.45 -20.85
N GLY A 114 -7.97 -11.65 -19.68
CA GLY A 114 -9.25 -12.27 -19.42
C GLY A 114 -9.25 -13.80 -19.52
N ARG A 115 -8.08 -14.43 -19.58
CA ARG A 115 -7.94 -15.90 -19.52
C ARG A 115 -7.81 -16.43 -18.10
N GLY A 116 -7.71 -15.55 -17.10
CA GLY A 116 -7.67 -15.84 -15.68
C GLY A 116 -9.02 -15.73 -14.99
N VAL A 117 -8.98 -15.38 -13.70
CA VAL A 117 -10.15 -15.24 -12.84
C VAL A 117 -10.07 -13.97 -12.00
N ALA A 118 -11.19 -13.55 -11.42
CA ALA A 118 -11.25 -12.60 -10.32
C ALA A 118 -11.78 -13.32 -9.07
N ILE A 119 -10.99 -13.32 -8.00
CA ILE A 119 -11.32 -13.99 -6.74
C ILE A 119 -11.88 -12.94 -5.79
N GLY A 120 -13.14 -13.07 -5.39
CA GLY A 120 -13.84 -12.19 -4.46
C GLY A 120 -13.56 -12.58 -3.00
N PHE A 121 -12.85 -11.72 -2.29
CA PHE A 121 -12.50 -11.86 -0.90
C PHE A 121 -13.46 -11.06 -0.01
N ASP A 122 -13.84 -11.62 1.13
CA ASP A 122 -14.69 -10.97 2.13
C ASP A 122 -13.87 -9.94 2.93
N VAL A 123 -14.23 -8.66 2.81
CA VAL A 123 -13.52 -7.54 3.46
C VAL A 123 -13.51 -7.72 4.99
N GLU A 124 -14.65 -8.05 5.60
CA GLU A 124 -14.77 -8.23 7.05
C GLU A 124 -13.87 -9.38 7.55
N THR A 125 -13.70 -10.42 6.73
CA THR A 125 -12.82 -11.54 7.08
C THR A 125 -11.35 -11.15 7.03
N ILE A 126 -10.93 -10.34 6.03
CA ILE A 126 -9.57 -9.78 5.98
C ILE A 126 -9.33 -8.89 7.20
N GLU A 127 -10.26 -7.98 7.52
CA GLU A 127 -10.14 -7.08 8.67
C GLU A 127 -10.02 -7.84 9.99
N ARG A 128 -10.86 -8.86 10.21
CA ARG A 128 -10.77 -9.74 11.40
C ARG A 128 -9.42 -10.47 11.50
N LEU A 129 -8.85 -10.84 10.36
CA LEU A 129 -7.52 -11.46 10.33
C LEU A 129 -6.43 -10.49 10.78
N ILE A 130 -6.49 -9.23 10.32
CA ILE A 130 -5.56 -8.17 10.68
C ILE A 130 -5.70 -7.79 12.17
N GLU A 131 -6.92 -7.70 12.69
CA GLU A 131 -7.19 -7.36 14.09
C GLU A 131 -6.56 -8.35 15.09
N GLN A 132 -6.31 -9.59 14.67
CA GLN A 132 -5.58 -10.56 15.49
C GLN A 132 -4.12 -10.17 15.74
N ILE A 133 -3.60 -9.18 15.00
CA ILE A 133 -2.22 -8.70 15.07
C ILE A 133 -2.19 -7.17 15.23
N PRO A 134 -2.68 -6.66 16.36
CA PRO A 134 -2.90 -5.21 16.53
C PRO A 134 -1.63 -4.35 16.43
N ASP A 135 -0.45 -4.94 16.66
CA ASP A 135 0.83 -4.24 16.58
C ASP A 135 1.58 -4.55 15.27
N ALA A 136 1.02 -5.38 14.41
CA ALA A 136 1.59 -5.60 13.09
C ALA A 136 1.32 -4.36 12.22
N GLN A 137 2.30 -3.96 11.45
CA GLN A 137 2.14 -2.88 10.48
C GLN A 137 1.41 -3.39 9.21
N LEU A 138 0.39 -4.19 9.43
CA LEU A 138 -0.48 -4.75 8.39
C LEU A 138 -1.76 -3.93 8.34
N GLU A 139 -2.02 -3.29 7.22
CA GLU A 139 -3.19 -2.45 7.01
C GLU A 139 -3.92 -2.86 5.74
N PHE A 140 -5.24 -2.79 5.79
CA PHE A 140 -6.10 -3.02 4.64
C PHE A 140 -7.04 -1.83 4.48
N ARG A 141 -6.88 -1.07 3.40
CA ARG A 141 -7.65 0.15 3.17
C ARG A 141 -7.89 0.39 1.67
N LYS A 142 -8.95 1.15 1.39
CA LYS A 142 -9.20 1.70 0.05
C LYS A 142 -8.15 2.76 -0.29
N VAL A 143 -7.74 2.80 -1.55
CA VAL A 143 -6.82 3.80 -2.11
C VAL A 143 -7.54 5.14 -2.28
N HIS A 144 -6.85 6.22 -2.02
CA HIS A 144 -7.30 7.58 -2.28
C HIS A 144 -6.69 8.10 -3.58
N TYR A 145 -7.53 8.54 -4.48
CA TYR A 145 -7.13 9.09 -5.78
C TYR A 145 -6.99 10.60 -5.71
N ILE A 146 -5.90 11.13 -6.25
CA ILE A 146 -5.54 12.54 -6.16
C ILE A 146 -5.21 13.07 -7.55
N ASP A 147 -5.89 14.14 -7.98
CA ASP A 147 -5.52 14.89 -9.17
C ASP A 147 -4.24 15.70 -8.91
N THR A 148 -3.11 15.16 -9.31
CA THR A 148 -1.81 15.80 -9.14
C THR A 148 -1.62 17.02 -10.05
N ASN A 149 -2.45 17.22 -11.06
CA ASN A 149 -2.43 18.35 -11.98
C ASN A 149 -3.22 19.55 -11.46
N LYS A 150 -4.20 19.32 -10.60
CA LYS A 150 -4.93 20.41 -9.95
C LYS A 150 -4.12 20.88 -8.73
N ASN A 151 -3.80 22.17 -8.69
CA ASN A 151 -3.33 22.83 -7.47
C ASN A 151 -4.40 22.87 -6.35
N VAL A 152 -5.46 22.09 -6.48
CA VAL A 152 -6.62 22.07 -5.61
C VAL A 152 -6.45 20.92 -4.63
N MET A 153 -6.54 21.28 -3.38
CA MET A 153 -6.29 20.44 -2.21
C MET A 153 -7.57 19.77 -1.70
N ASP A 154 -8.44 19.40 -2.59
CA ASP A 154 -9.64 18.66 -2.23
C ASP A 154 -9.43 17.18 -2.60
N CYS A 155 -9.01 16.40 -1.61
CA CYS A 155 -9.28 14.97 -1.64
C CYS A 155 -10.78 14.73 -1.50
N ASP A 156 -11.28 13.69 -2.12
CA ASP A 156 -12.71 13.34 -2.13
C ASP A 156 -13.28 13.02 -0.73
N THR A 157 -12.42 12.85 0.28
CA THR A 157 -12.84 12.52 1.64
C THR A 157 -12.28 13.46 2.70
N THR A 158 -13.07 13.72 3.75
CA THR A 158 -12.63 14.48 4.93
C THR A 158 -11.39 13.87 5.60
N GLN A 159 -11.29 12.54 5.62
CA GLN A 159 -10.18 11.82 6.25
C GLN A 159 -8.86 12.04 5.50
N CYS A 160 -8.90 12.02 4.16
CA CYS A 160 -7.76 12.34 3.32
C CYS A 160 -7.24 13.76 3.59
N ASN A 161 -8.15 14.75 3.61
CA ASN A 161 -7.79 16.14 3.91
C ASN A 161 -7.19 16.33 5.31
N LEU A 162 -7.67 15.60 6.32
CA LEU A 162 -7.11 15.62 7.66
C LEU A 162 -5.69 15.04 7.70
N SER A 163 -5.45 13.91 7.04
CA SER A 163 -4.12 13.29 6.94
C SER A 163 -3.14 14.23 6.26
N LEU A 164 -3.52 14.77 5.10
CA LEU A 164 -2.71 15.73 4.34
C LEU A 164 -2.31 16.95 5.16
N ASN A 165 -3.29 17.59 5.84
CA ASN A 165 -3.02 18.75 6.68
C ASN A 165 -2.08 18.42 7.84
N ARG A 166 -2.20 17.24 8.45
CA ARG A 166 -1.31 16.76 9.52
C ARG A 166 0.13 16.62 9.02
N HIS A 167 0.33 15.98 7.86
CA HIS A 167 1.66 15.80 7.27
C HIS A 167 2.30 17.12 6.88
N ALA A 168 1.56 18.01 6.22
CA ALA A 168 2.04 19.34 5.84
C ALA A 168 2.40 20.19 7.07
N ALA A 169 1.57 20.17 8.11
CA ALA A 169 1.85 20.88 9.36
C ALA A 169 3.13 20.34 10.02
N LYS A 170 3.32 19.02 10.03
CA LYS A 170 4.51 18.41 10.65
C LYS A 170 5.80 18.73 9.88
N LEU A 171 5.76 18.74 8.55
CA LEU A 171 6.85 19.21 7.72
C LEU A 171 7.22 20.65 8.05
N VAL A 172 6.21 21.54 8.12
CA VAL A 172 6.39 22.96 8.45
C VAL A 172 6.99 23.14 9.85
N GLU A 173 6.48 22.45 10.87
CA GLU A 173 7.03 22.47 12.23
C GLU A 173 8.51 22.06 12.26
N THR A 174 8.85 20.99 11.54
CA THR A 174 10.22 20.51 11.44
C THR A 174 11.11 21.57 10.80
N LEU A 175 10.69 22.13 9.66
CA LEU A 175 11.43 23.19 8.99
C LEU A 175 11.71 24.38 9.93
N PHE A 176 10.68 24.86 10.65
CA PHE A 176 10.86 25.96 11.62
C PHE A 176 11.84 25.61 12.72
N SER A 177 11.75 24.41 13.29
CA SER A 177 12.66 23.95 14.33
C SER A 177 14.13 24.03 13.89
N TYR A 178 14.43 23.69 12.64
CA TYR A 178 15.80 23.79 12.10
C TYR A 178 16.19 25.23 11.76
N MET A 179 15.24 26.05 11.30
CA MET A 179 15.51 27.48 11.04
C MET A 179 15.80 28.24 12.33
N GLU A 180 15.02 28.05 13.38
CA GLU A 180 15.20 28.70 14.68
C GLU A 180 16.52 28.34 15.34
N ARG A 181 17.02 27.11 15.14
CA ARG A 181 18.32 26.66 15.65
C ARG A 181 19.49 27.02 14.78
N ASN A 182 19.28 27.68 13.64
CA ASN A 182 20.29 27.92 12.61
C ASN A 182 20.92 26.64 12.04
N GLU A 183 20.14 25.57 11.96
CA GLU A 183 20.60 24.23 11.55
C GLU A 183 20.13 23.88 10.12
N THR A 184 19.77 24.86 9.30
CA THR A 184 19.28 24.65 7.93
C THR A 184 20.27 23.88 7.04
N LYS A 185 21.56 23.90 7.39
CA LYS A 185 22.57 23.07 6.71
C LYS A 185 22.22 21.58 6.78
N GLN A 186 21.66 21.09 7.89
CA GLN A 186 21.25 19.69 8.02
C GLN A 186 20.12 19.32 7.06
N ILE A 187 19.24 20.28 6.72
CA ILE A 187 18.22 20.10 5.69
C ILE A 187 18.89 20.01 4.31
N LEU A 188 19.89 20.86 4.05
CA LEU A 188 20.54 20.94 2.74
C LEU A 188 21.34 19.67 2.41
N ASP A 189 21.99 19.06 3.40
CA ASP A 189 22.82 17.86 3.24
C ASP A 189 22.07 16.55 3.61
N GLY A 190 20.85 16.63 4.09
CA GLY A 190 20.00 15.47 4.41
C GLY A 190 20.25 14.83 5.78
N THR A 191 21.23 15.29 6.55
CA THR A 191 21.58 14.70 7.86
C THR A 191 20.47 14.84 8.92
N TYR A 192 19.46 15.70 8.66
CA TYR A 192 18.29 15.81 9.54
C TYR A 192 17.46 14.51 9.60
N LEU A 193 17.54 13.63 8.59
CA LEU A 193 16.83 12.36 8.55
C LEU A 193 17.32 11.38 9.64
N ASP A 194 18.59 11.51 10.05
CA ASP A 194 19.19 10.65 11.08
C ASP A 194 18.74 11.03 12.50
N SER A 195 18.07 12.17 12.67
CA SER A 195 17.60 12.63 13.96
C SER A 195 16.17 12.15 14.26
N GLN A 196 15.85 11.96 15.56
CA GLN A 196 14.46 11.65 15.96
C GLN A 196 13.46 12.72 15.50
N ALA A 197 13.89 13.99 15.43
CA ALA A 197 13.07 15.07 14.89
C ALA A 197 12.87 14.94 13.36
N GLY A 198 13.80 14.23 12.69
CA GLY A 198 13.71 13.95 11.25
C GLY A 198 12.74 12.85 10.89
N HIS A 199 12.33 11.97 11.83
CA HIS A 199 11.45 10.84 11.55
C HIS A 199 9.97 11.22 11.30
N TRP A 200 9.64 12.49 11.22
CA TRP A 200 8.29 12.99 10.90
C TRP A 200 7.76 12.44 9.56
N PHE A 201 8.66 12.12 8.64
CA PHE A 201 8.31 11.68 7.29
C PHE A 201 7.92 10.18 7.23
N ILE A 202 8.25 9.37 8.24
CA ILE A 202 7.90 7.93 8.24
C ILE A 202 6.39 7.73 8.10
N PRO A 203 5.52 8.37 8.93
CA PRO A 203 4.08 8.27 8.73
C PRO A 203 3.61 8.81 7.37
N LEU A 204 4.27 9.83 6.82
CA LEU A 204 3.96 10.36 5.49
C LEU A 204 4.25 9.31 4.40
N LEU A 205 5.42 8.66 4.45
CA LEU A 205 5.75 7.58 3.52
C LEU A 205 4.81 6.38 3.68
N GLN A 206 4.50 5.98 4.92
CA GLN A 206 3.57 4.89 5.18
C GLN A 206 2.17 5.17 4.65
N ASP A 207 1.66 6.39 4.84
CA ASP A 207 0.37 6.79 4.29
C ASP A 207 0.41 6.91 2.76
N SER A 208 1.56 7.30 2.16
CA SER A 208 1.69 7.49 0.71
C SER A 208 1.38 6.21 -0.09
N PHE A 209 1.53 5.04 0.50
CA PHE A 209 1.19 3.77 -0.12
C PHE A 209 -0.32 3.58 -0.38
N PHE A 210 -1.17 4.43 0.19
CA PHE A 210 -2.62 4.43 -0.03
C PHE A 210 -3.11 5.61 -0.86
N TYR A 211 -2.19 6.28 -1.56
CA TYR A 211 -2.51 7.43 -2.40
C TYR A 211 -1.89 7.26 -3.79
N THR A 212 -2.69 7.45 -4.82
CA THR A 212 -2.24 7.39 -6.21
C THR A 212 -2.84 8.52 -7.05
N ASP A 213 -2.39 8.65 -8.29
CA ASP A 213 -2.92 9.63 -9.24
C ASP A 213 -4.35 9.25 -9.67
N ASP A 214 -5.21 10.25 -9.92
CA ASP A 214 -6.60 10.03 -10.29
C ASP A 214 -6.78 9.39 -11.67
N SER A 215 -5.74 9.34 -12.49
CA SER A 215 -5.74 8.57 -13.75
C SER A 215 -5.97 7.07 -13.55
N PHE A 216 -5.76 6.56 -12.33
CA PHE A 216 -6.01 5.17 -11.94
C PHE A 216 -7.33 4.98 -11.19
N ALA A 217 -8.18 6.02 -11.07
CA ALA A 217 -9.41 5.96 -10.28
C ALA A 217 -10.40 4.87 -10.72
N GLU A 218 -10.31 4.44 -11.98
CA GLU A 218 -11.14 3.36 -12.52
C GLU A 218 -10.81 1.98 -11.92
N GLU A 219 -9.67 1.83 -11.22
CA GLU A 219 -9.28 0.57 -10.59
C GLU A 219 -10.04 0.29 -9.30
N ASP A 220 -10.64 1.31 -8.66
CA ASP A 220 -11.38 1.20 -7.39
C ASP A 220 -10.63 0.34 -6.37
N GLU A 221 -9.34 0.68 -6.17
CA GLU A 221 -8.36 -0.20 -5.56
C GLU A 221 -8.45 -0.23 -4.02
N TRP A 222 -8.26 -1.41 -3.47
CA TRP A 222 -7.95 -1.68 -2.06
C TRP A 222 -6.57 -2.30 -1.95
N ARG A 223 -5.84 -1.94 -0.92
CA ARG A 223 -4.49 -2.44 -0.66
C ARG A 223 -4.39 -3.10 0.70
N LEU A 224 -3.87 -4.32 0.70
CA LEU A 224 -3.35 -4.99 1.88
C LEU A 224 -1.85 -4.75 1.92
N ILE A 225 -1.36 -4.03 2.92
CA ILE A 225 0.04 -3.60 3.00
C ILE A 225 0.65 -4.05 4.31
N LEU A 226 1.74 -4.78 4.22
CA LEU A 226 2.67 -5.02 5.32
C LEU A 226 3.74 -3.95 5.26
N LYS A 227 3.75 -3.05 6.25
CA LYS A 227 4.69 -1.95 6.38
C LYS A 227 5.77 -2.31 7.37
N ASP A 228 6.98 -1.81 7.09
CA ASP A 228 8.09 -1.76 8.02
C ASP A 228 8.54 -3.10 8.64
N GLU A 229 9.77 -3.17 9.10
CA GLU A 229 10.38 -4.35 9.73
C GLU A 229 10.37 -5.60 8.86
N ILE A 230 11.12 -5.52 7.78
CA ILE A 230 11.29 -6.61 6.84
C ILE A 230 11.94 -7.79 7.52
N ILE A 231 11.24 -8.89 7.48
CA ILE A 231 11.76 -10.19 7.85
C ILE A 231 12.67 -10.66 6.74
N LYS A 232 13.92 -10.18 6.74
CA LYS A 232 14.93 -10.54 5.73
C LYS A 232 15.51 -11.93 5.95
N SER A 233 15.40 -12.46 7.17
CA SER A 233 15.92 -13.76 7.55
C SER A 233 15.14 -14.37 8.72
N GLU A 234 15.32 -15.66 8.97
CA GLU A 234 14.72 -16.30 10.15
C GLU A 234 15.17 -15.68 11.47
N SER A 235 16.39 -15.12 11.51
CA SER A 235 16.90 -14.42 12.71
C SER A 235 16.16 -13.10 12.97
N ASP A 236 15.64 -12.44 11.95
CA ASP A 236 14.84 -11.21 12.11
C ASP A 236 13.51 -11.51 12.78
N TRP A 237 12.92 -12.69 12.56
CA TRP A 237 11.78 -13.17 13.32
C TRP A 237 12.05 -13.17 14.83
N GLU A 238 13.25 -13.51 15.25
CA GLU A 238 13.61 -13.47 16.66
C GLU A 238 13.79 -12.05 17.19
N ASN A 239 14.30 -11.12 16.39
CA ASN A 239 14.54 -9.73 16.75
C ASN A 239 13.24 -8.92 16.79
N ILE A 240 12.37 -9.04 15.79
CA ILE A 240 11.06 -8.39 15.74
C ILE A 240 10.20 -8.79 16.94
N TYR A 241 10.33 -10.04 17.37
CA TYR A 241 9.57 -10.60 18.46
C TYR A 241 10.10 -10.30 19.87
N ASN A 242 11.31 -9.81 19.97
CA ASN A 242 11.89 -9.37 21.25
C ASN A 242 11.54 -7.91 21.59
N TRP A 243 10.80 -7.21 20.73
CA TRP A 243 10.43 -5.82 20.95
C TRP A 243 9.39 -5.70 22.08
N LYS A 244 9.87 -5.24 23.24
CA LYS A 244 9.12 -5.05 24.48
C LYS A 244 8.20 -3.81 24.46
N ARG A 245 7.52 -3.47 23.36
CA ARG A 245 6.77 -2.21 23.32
C ARG A 245 5.41 -2.27 24.03
N THR A 246 4.78 -3.42 24.12
CA THR A 246 3.43 -3.58 24.67
C THR A 246 3.31 -4.62 25.79
N GLY A 247 4.37 -5.31 26.17
CA GLY A 247 4.32 -6.40 27.15
C GLY A 247 3.66 -7.69 26.65
N HIS A 248 3.12 -7.70 25.43
CA HIS A 248 2.55 -8.87 24.79
C HIS A 248 3.42 -9.29 23.60
N SER A 249 3.68 -10.58 23.49
CA SER A 249 4.42 -11.13 22.35
C SER A 249 3.48 -11.26 21.15
N ILE A 250 3.67 -10.45 20.10
CA ILE A 250 2.95 -10.58 18.83
C ILE A 250 3.49 -11.72 17.96
N ARG A 251 4.65 -12.27 18.35
CA ARG A 251 5.38 -13.32 17.65
C ARG A 251 4.50 -14.48 17.15
N PRO A 252 3.66 -15.13 17.99
CA PRO A 252 2.89 -16.28 17.53
C PRO A 252 1.90 -15.92 16.41
N ALA A 253 1.26 -14.75 16.51
CA ALA A 253 0.28 -14.31 15.52
C ALA A 253 0.95 -13.94 14.19
N MET A 254 2.04 -13.17 14.21
CA MET A 254 2.81 -12.84 13.00
C MET A 254 3.38 -14.10 12.34
N LYS A 255 4.01 -15.00 13.11
CA LYS A 255 4.55 -16.25 12.56
C LYS A 255 3.46 -17.16 11.98
N ARG A 256 2.25 -17.06 12.46
CA ARG A 256 1.10 -17.77 11.93
C ARG A 256 0.69 -17.20 10.57
N LEU A 257 0.53 -15.86 10.46
CA LEU A 257 0.15 -15.21 9.20
C LEU A 257 1.28 -15.20 8.15
N PHE A 258 2.52 -15.15 8.60
CA PHE A 258 3.68 -15.17 7.72
C PHE A 258 4.62 -16.30 8.17
N PRO A 259 4.28 -17.56 7.89
CA PRO A 259 5.05 -18.72 8.36
C PRO A 259 6.43 -18.80 7.73
N LYS A 260 6.60 -18.21 6.57
CA LYS A 260 7.88 -18.10 5.86
C LYS A 260 8.44 -16.69 5.95
N ALA A 261 9.77 -16.62 5.94
CA ALA A 261 10.49 -15.36 5.77
C ALA A 261 10.35 -14.85 4.33
N LEU A 262 11.00 -13.73 4.04
CA LEU A 262 11.07 -13.15 2.71
C LEU A 262 11.52 -14.18 1.66
N GLU A 263 10.71 -14.31 0.61
CA GLU A 263 10.98 -15.17 -0.54
C GLU A 263 11.23 -14.33 -1.80
N PHE A 264 11.75 -14.93 -2.86
CA PHE A 264 12.09 -14.25 -4.11
C PHE A 264 11.55 -15.01 -5.31
N ARG A 265 11.13 -14.28 -6.35
CA ARG A 265 10.75 -14.83 -7.65
C ARG A 265 11.39 -14.05 -8.78
N VAL A 266 11.50 -14.67 -9.93
CA VAL A 266 11.84 -13.99 -11.18
C VAL A 266 10.55 -13.53 -11.85
N GLU A 267 10.49 -12.25 -12.22
CA GLU A 267 9.37 -11.65 -12.94
C GLU A 267 9.93 -10.59 -13.91
N ASP A 268 9.58 -10.68 -15.18
CA ASP A 268 9.98 -9.75 -16.24
C ASP A 268 11.50 -9.42 -16.28
N ASN A 269 12.35 -10.45 -16.10
CA ASN A 269 13.80 -10.37 -16.00
C ASN A 269 14.34 -9.60 -14.77
N ASP A 270 13.52 -9.40 -13.74
CA ASP A 270 13.93 -8.86 -12.46
C ASP A 270 13.73 -9.89 -11.34
N ILE A 271 14.31 -9.61 -10.17
CA ILE A 271 14.09 -10.39 -8.95
C ILE A 271 13.18 -9.59 -8.04
N VAL A 272 12.00 -10.12 -7.78
CA VAL A 272 11.00 -9.52 -6.91
C VAL A 272 10.94 -10.28 -5.60
N SER A 273 11.11 -9.57 -4.50
CA SER A 273 10.89 -10.11 -3.16
C SER A 273 9.38 -10.10 -2.84
N TYR A 274 8.95 -11.09 -2.04
CA TYR A 274 7.57 -11.20 -1.62
C TYR A 274 7.42 -11.91 -0.27
N MET A 275 6.26 -11.75 0.33
CA MET A 275 5.82 -12.50 1.51
C MET A 275 4.44 -13.08 1.26
N ASP A 276 4.24 -14.35 1.58
CA ASP A 276 2.95 -15.01 1.47
C ASP A 276 2.22 -14.96 2.83
N MET A 277 1.09 -14.24 2.88
CA MET A 277 0.22 -14.19 4.04
C MET A 277 -0.69 -15.43 4.05
N ASP A 278 -0.55 -16.25 5.06
CA ASP A 278 -1.33 -17.47 5.25
C ASP A 278 -2.68 -17.16 5.90
N PHE A 279 -3.76 -17.58 5.26
CA PHE A 279 -5.13 -17.49 5.78
C PHE A 279 -5.75 -18.88 6.06
N SER A 280 -4.92 -19.94 6.06
CA SER A 280 -5.38 -21.30 6.31
C SER A 280 -5.77 -21.57 7.76
N ASP A 281 -5.26 -20.76 8.70
CA ASP A 281 -5.35 -21.04 10.12
C ASP A 281 -6.63 -20.48 10.77
N GLY A 282 -7.21 -21.33 11.61
CA GLY A 282 -8.48 -21.10 12.29
C GLY A 282 -9.60 -21.91 11.66
N ASP A 283 -10.35 -22.63 12.48
CA ASP A 283 -11.32 -23.67 12.09
C ASP A 283 -12.34 -23.27 11.01
N TYR A 284 -12.38 -21.99 10.58
CA TYR A 284 -13.36 -21.50 9.62
C TYR A 284 -12.86 -20.38 8.70
N MET A 285 -11.68 -19.82 8.90
CA MET A 285 -11.29 -18.56 8.19
C MET A 285 -11.07 -18.74 6.69
N HIS A 286 -10.47 -19.86 6.27
CA HIS A 286 -10.27 -20.10 4.83
C HIS A 286 -11.60 -20.26 4.08
N ASN A 287 -12.64 -20.84 4.72
CA ASN A 287 -13.97 -20.98 4.13
C ASN A 287 -14.72 -19.66 4.07
N ASP A 288 -14.40 -18.71 4.96
CA ASP A 288 -15.02 -17.39 4.98
C ASP A 288 -14.28 -16.36 4.08
N MET A 289 -13.04 -16.62 3.73
CA MET A 289 -12.18 -15.68 3.01
C MET A 289 -12.61 -15.48 1.56
N ILE A 290 -12.87 -16.57 0.82
CA ILE A 290 -13.27 -16.54 -0.60
C ILE A 290 -14.77 -16.71 -0.69
N ARG A 291 -15.46 -15.77 -1.34
CA ARG A 291 -16.93 -15.75 -1.47
C ARG A 291 -17.42 -15.77 -2.91
N GLU A 292 -16.58 -15.38 -3.84
CA GLU A 292 -16.94 -15.40 -5.26
C GLU A 292 -15.72 -15.71 -6.11
N ILE A 293 -15.94 -16.42 -7.22
CA ILE A 293 -14.95 -16.56 -8.29
C ILE A 293 -15.63 -16.22 -9.60
N VAL A 294 -15.13 -15.17 -10.26
CA VAL A 294 -15.58 -14.78 -11.61
C VAL A 294 -14.58 -15.31 -12.62
N ILE A 295 -15.05 -16.13 -13.54
CA ILE A 295 -14.25 -16.71 -14.62
C ILE A 295 -14.14 -15.69 -15.75
N GLY A 296 -12.94 -15.34 -16.16
CA GLY A 296 -12.68 -14.31 -17.15
C GLY A 296 -13.28 -14.59 -18.53
N PRO A 297 -13.53 -13.54 -19.35
CA PRO A 297 -14.28 -13.63 -20.59
C PRO A 297 -13.60 -14.49 -21.68
N ASN A 298 -12.29 -14.68 -21.59
CA ASN A 298 -11.51 -15.53 -22.51
C ASN A 298 -11.00 -16.82 -21.82
N CYS A 299 -11.40 -17.07 -20.60
CA CYS A 299 -11.03 -18.26 -19.85
C CYS A 299 -11.83 -19.47 -20.38
N ARG A 300 -11.16 -20.64 -20.39
CA ARG A 300 -11.77 -21.90 -20.84
C ARG A 300 -12.35 -22.73 -19.70
N LEU A 301 -12.14 -22.31 -18.44
CA LEU A 301 -12.75 -22.99 -17.31
C LEU A 301 -14.27 -22.87 -17.37
N GLU A 302 -14.93 -23.94 -16.96
CA GLU A 302 -16.35 -23.95 -16.64
C GLU A 302 -16.56 -23.81 -15.11
N GLU A 303 -17.75 -23.44 -14.70
CA GLU A 303 -18.08 -23.29 -13.27
C GLU A 303 -17.86 -24.61 -12.49
N GLU A 304 -18.11 -25.74 -13.14
CA GLU A 304 -17.88 -27.07 -12.59
C GLU A 304 -16.41 -27.36 -12.31
N ASP A 305 -15.50 -26.89 -13.18
CA ASP A 305 -14.06 -27.04 -12.96
C ASP A 305 -13.61 -26.29 -11.70
N VAL A 306 -14.09 -25.07 -11.52
CA VAL A 306 -13.80 -24.25 -10.34
C VAL A 306 -14.39 -24.89 -9.08
N PHE A 307 -15.61 -25.41 -9.14
CA PHE A 307 -16.23 -26.13 -8.05
C PHE A 307 -15.40 -27.35 -7.60
N GLN A 308 -14.92 -28.13 -8.56
CA GLN A 308 -14.06 -29.29 -8.28
C GLN A 308 -12.72 -28.87 -7.66
N LEU A 309 -12.09 -27.77 -8.16
CA LEU A 309 -10.85 -27.24 -7.60
C LEU A 309 -11.03 -26.82 -6.14
N LEU A 310 -12.07 -26.04 -5.85
CA LEU A 310 -12.37 -25.61 -4.47
C LEU A 310 -12.53 -26.83 -3.54
N GLY A 311 -13.33 -27.82 -3.92
CA GLY A 311 -13.52 -29.04 -3.16
C GLY A 311 -12.24 -29.85 -2.96
N HIS A 312 -11.38 -29.91 -4.01
CA HIS A 312 -10.09 -30.60 -3.94
C HIS A 312 -9.15 -29.98 -2.90
N PHE A 313 -9.13 -28.64 -2.83
CA PHE A 313 -8.28 -27.92 -1.88
C PHE A 313 -8.94 -27.69 -0.52
N GLY A 314 -10.13 -28.27 -0.29
CA GLY A 314 -10.78 -28.31 1.01
C GLY A 314 -11.53 -27.02 1.37
N PHE A 315 -11.97 -26.25 0.37
CA PHE A 315 -12.88 -25.12 0.58
C PHE A 315 -14.33 -25.61 0.64
N ASP A 316 -15.13 -24.97 1.50
CA ASP A 316 -16.58 -25.19 1.48
C ASP A 316 -17.18 -24.44 0.28
N THR A 317 -17.72 -25.20 -0.64
CA THR A 317 -18.28 -24.65 -1.88
C THR A 317 -19.71 -24.14 -1.73
N ALA A 318 -20.38 -24.41 -0.61
CA ALA A 318 -21.77 -24.02 -0.41
C ALA A 318 -21.98 -22.50 -0.39
N ASP A 319 -20.96 -21.77 0.09
CA ASP A 319 -21.02 -20.33 0.28
C ASP A 319 -20.17 -19.55 -0.74
N VAL A 320 -19.58 -20.24 -1.74
CA VAL A 320 -18.79 -19.60 -2.80
C VAL A 320 -19.61 -19.51 -4.08
N LYS A 321 -19.89 -18.29 -4.51
CA LYS A 321 -20.55 -18.05 -5.80
C LYS A 321 -19.55 -18.18 -6.94
N ILE A 322 -19.88 -19.00 -7.96
CA ILE A 322 -19.05 -19.15 -9.17
C ILE A 322 -19.89 -18.66 -10.35
N ARG A 323 -19.31 -17.86 -11.22
CA ARG A 323 -19.96 -17.39 -12.45
C ARG A 323 -18.94 -17.02 -13.52
N LYS A 324 -19.39 -16.92 -14.76
CA LYS A 324 -18.62 -16.34 -15.87
C LYS A 324 -18.77 -14.82 -15.90
N SER A 325 -17.75 -14.15 -16.43
CA SER A 325 -17.78 -12.71 -16.74
C SER A 325 -18.89 -12.41 -17.75
N ASP A 326 -19.60 -11.31 -17.51
CA ASP A 326 -20.60 -10.75 -18.44
C ASP A 326 -19.94 -9.91 -19.56
N SER A 327 -18.63 -9.68 -19.48
CA SER A 327 -17.88 -8.92 -20.47
C SER A 327 -17.88 -9.62 -21.84
N SER A 328 -18.20 -8.87 -22.89
CA SER A 328 -18.14 -9.35 -24.27
C SER A 328 -16.73 -9.35 -24.87
N TYR A 329 -15.70 -9.09 -24.06
CA TYR A 329 -14.31 -9.00 -24.51
C TYR A 329 -13.83 -10.31 -25.14
N ARG A 330 -13.24 -10.19 -26.34
CA ARG A 330 -12.61 -11.29 -27.08
C ARG A 330 -11.22 -10.86 -27.53
N ILE A 331 -10.27 -11.79 -27.54
CA ILE A 331 -8.91 -11.58 -28.05
C ILE A 331 -8.87 -12.07 -29.52
#